data_0e0ec217aa232d15d534b233b2573d6c
#
_entry.id   0e0ec217aa232d15d534b233b2573d6c
#
_cell.length_a   1.000
_cell.length_b   1.000
_cell.length_c   1.000
_cell.angle_alpha   90.00
_cell.angle_beta   90.00
_cell.angle_gamma   90.00
#
_symmetry.space_group_name_H-M   'P 1'
#
loop_
_entity.id
_entity.type
_entity.pdbx_description
1 polymer ?
#
loop_
_entity_poly.entity_id
_entity_poly.type
_entity_poly.pdbx_seq_one_letter_code
_entity_poly.pdbx_strand_id
1 'polypeptide(L)'
;SMKLVSDSGRIKLSYFAKEVNIVTSNKGDMTILLDGNKISDDYAGKDVDFDGKLYASEPKLYNVVNSNKAESHTLEIIVNSPGFEIYTFTFG
;
A
#
# COMPACT_ATOMS: atom_id res chain seq x y z
N SER A 1 -10.03 14.35 1.87
CA SER A 1 -9.28 13.19 1.41
C SER A 1 -8.39 13.54 0.24
N MET A 2 -7.35 12.79 0.07
CA MET A 2 -6.35 13.04 -0.95
C MET A 2 -6.45 11.95 -2.01
N LYS A 3 -6.49 12.37 -3.26
CA LYS A 3 -6.51 11.43 -4.37
C LYS A 3 -5.12 11.37 -4.97
N LEU A 4 -4.53 10.20 -4.97
CA LEU A 4 -3.24 9.99 -5.58
C LEU A 4 -3.42 9.19 -6.86
N VAL A 5 -2.98 9.76 -7.94
CA VAL A 5 -3.09 9.12 -9.26
C VAL A 5 -1.70 8.69 -9.66
N SER A 6 -1.58 7.43 -10.03
CA SER A 6 -0.31 6.92 -10.51
C SER A 6 -0.55 6.11 -11.76
N ASP A 7 0.19 6.45 -12.80
CA ASP A 7 0.09 5.80 -14.08
C ASP A 7 1.39 5.04 -14.30
N SER A 8 1.52 3.89 -13.64
CA SER A 8 2.76 3.12 -13.61
C SER A 8 3.84 3.86 -12.85
N GLY A 9 3.46 4.49 -11.76
CA GLY A 9 4.37 5.30 -10.98
C GLY A 9 4.69 4.70 -9.64
N ARG A 10 5.32 5.51 -8.82
CA ARG A 10 5.78 5.13 -7.50
C ARG A 10 5.28 6.16 -6.49
N ILE A 11 4.68 5.67 -5.42
CA ILE A 11 4.19 6.50 -4.33
C ILE A 11 5.01 6.19 -3.10
N LYS A 12 5.57 7.22 -2.47
CA LYS A 12 6.39 7.04 -1.28
C LYS A 12 5.79 7.84 -0.14
N LEU A 13 5.66 7.22 1.02
CA LEU A 13 5.02 7.83 2.19
C LEU A 13 5.78 7.45 3.45
N SER A 14 6.23 8.46 4.20
CA SER A 14 6.82 8.24 5.53
C SER A 14 5.73 8.47 6.57
N TYR A 15 5.63 7.56 7.53
CA TYR A 15 4.53 7.60 8.48
C TYR A 15 4.94 7.01 9.83
N PHE A 16 4.09 7.22 10.84
CA PHE A 16 4.18 6.58 12.14
C PHE A 16 2.81 6.00 12.45
N ALA A 17 2.68 4.69 12.42
CA ALA A 17 1.42 4.01 12.68
C ALA A 17 1.65 2.52 12.87
N LYS A 18 0.63 1.84 13.37
CA LYS A 18 0.62 0.38 13.48
C LYS A 18 0.17 -0.24 12.17
N GLU A 19 -0.84 0.35 11.54
CA GLU A 19 -1.41 -0.16 10.29
C GLU A 19 -1.52 0.93 9.26
N VAL A 20 -1.36 0.54 8.00
CA VAL A 20 -1.60 1.43 6.88
C VAL A 20 -2.55 0.74 5.93
N ASN A 21 -3.60 1.45 5.55
CA ASN A 21 -4.59 0.97 4.59
C ASN A 21 -4.67 1.94 3.44
N ILE A 22 -5.07 1.45 2.30
CA ILE A 22 -5.37 2.28 1.14
C ILE A 22 -6.80 2.06 0.72
N VAL A 23 -7.40 3.12 0.17
CA VAL A 23 -8.71 3.01 -0.47
C VAL A 23 -8.48 3.24 -1.95
N THR A 24 -8.96 2.33 -2.77
CA THR A 24 -8.78 2.40 -4.22
C THR A 24 -10.10 2.69 -4.90
N SER A 25 -10.03 3.32 -6.07
CA SER A 25 -11.23 3.62 -6.85
C SER A 25 -11.38 2.72 -8.07
N ASN A 26 -10.40 1.89 -8.36
CA ASN A 26 -10.46 0.97 -9.50
C ASN A 26 -9.53 -0.22 -9.26
N LYS A 27 -9.43 -1.08 -10.27
CA LYS A 27 -8.57 -2.26 -10.20
C LYS A 27 -7.13 -1.90 -10.47
N GLY A 28 -6.21 -2.60 -9.83
CA GLY A 28 -4.81 -2.39 -10.09
C GLY A 28 -3.92 -3.37 -9.37
N ASP A 29 -2.68 -3.44 -9.85
CA ASP A 29 -1.65 -4.34 -9.36
C ASP A 29 -0.51 -3.51 -8.79
N MET A 30 -0.06 -3.86 -7.60
CA MET A 30 0.95 -3.07 -6.88
C MET A 30 2.02 -3.97 -6.28
N THR A 31 3.24 -3.40 -6.16
CA THR A 31 4.31 -4.01 -5.39
C THR A 31 4.56 -3.14 -4.17
N ILE A 32 4.68 -3.76 -3.02
CA ILE A 32 4.79 -3.06 -1.75
C ILE A 32 6.21 -3.21 -1.20
N LEU A 33 6.86 -2.07 -0.96
CA LEU A 33 8.18 -2.02 -0.33
C LEU A 33 8.04 -1.29 1.00
N LEU A 34 8.79 -1.76 1.99
CA LEU A 34 8.86 -1.09 3.28
C LEU A 34 10.32 -0.84 3.59
N ASP A 35 10.65 0.43 3.85
CA ASP A 35 12.03 0.85 4.13
C ASP A 35 13.00 0.41 3.04
N GLY A 36 12.55 0.45 1.80
CA GLY A 36 13.40 0.18 0.63
C GLY A 36 13.47 -1.27 0.20
N ASN A 37 12.85 -2.19 0.92
CA ASN A 37 12.89 -3.62 0.59
C ASN A 37 11.48 -4.17 0.42
N LYS A 38 11.37 -5.30 -0.28
CA LYS A 38 10.10 -6.01 -0.36
C LYS A 38 9.58 -6.19 1.07
N ILE A 39 8.30 -5.87 1.28
CA ILE A 39 7.73 -5.97 2.61
C ILE A 39 7.78 -7.44 3.08
N SER A 40 8.24 -7.64 4.31
CA SER A 40 8.34 -8.98 4.87
C SER A 40 6.98 -9.44 5.39
N ASP A 41 6.84 -10.75 5.56
CA ASP A 41 5.59 -11.31 6.06
C ASP A 41 5.22 -10.79 7.44
N ASP A 42 6.22 -10.42 8.25
CA ASP A 42 5.96 -9.91 9.59
C ASP A 42 5.26 -8.55 9.57
N TYR A 43 5.38 -7.81 8.49
CA TYR A 43 4.81 -6.48 8.37
C TYR A 43 3.73 -6.39 7.29
N ALA A 44 3.62 -7.39 6.43
CA ALA A 44 2.65 -7.34 5.34
C ALA A 44 1.23 -7.32 5.88
N GLY A 45 0.41 -6.43 5.36
CA GLY A 45 -1.00 -6.40 5.67
C GLY A 45 -1.69 -7.63 5.10
N LYS A 46 -2.92 -7.87 5.54
CA LYS A 46 -3.64 -9.09 5.18
C LYS A 46 -3.90 -9.22 3.69
N ASP A 47 -3.86 -8.12 2.96
CA ASP A 47 -4.16 -8.12 1.52
C ASP A 47 -2.91 -8.20 0.66
N VAL A 48 -1.72 -8.30 1.26
CA VAL A 48 -0.44 -8.39 0.56
C VAL A 48 0.00 -9.85 0.60
N ASP A 49 0.40 -10.40 -0.56
CA ASP A 49 0.87 -11.78 -0.62
C ASP A 49 2.37 -11.85 -0.22
N PHE A 50 2.92 -13.06 -0.15
CA PHE A 50 4.30 -13.21 0.31
C PHE A 50 5.33 -12.81 -0.74
N ASP A 51 4.90 -12.42 -1.92
CA ASP A 51 5.79 -11.80 -2.90
C ASP A 51 5.78 -10.28 -2.77
N GLY A 52 5.08 -9.75 -1.76
CA GLY A 52 4.98 -8.32 -1.56
C GLY A 52 4.06 -7.64 -2.55
N LYS A 53 3.11 -8.38 -3.10
CA LYS A 53 2.20 -7.83 -4.10
C LYS A 53 0.80 -7.73 -3.57
N LEU A 54 0.08 -6.72 -4.04
CA LEU A 54 -1.31 -6.50 -3.69
C LEU A 54 -2.08 -6.25 -4.99
N TYR A 55 -3.11 -7.04 -5.19
CA TYR A 55 -3.98 -6.85 -6.34
C TYR A 55 -5.33 -6.32 -5.86
N ALA A 56 -5.68 -5.12 -6.28
CA ALA A 56 -6.97 -4.51 -5.97
C ALA A 56 -7.96 -4.97 -7.03
N SER A 57 -8.81 -5.92 -6.68
CA SER A 57 -9.78 -6.50 -7.62
C SER A 57 -11.03 -5.65 -7.75
N GLU A 58 -11.27 -4.77 -6.79
CA GLU A 58 -12.45 -3.91 -6.79
C GLU A 58 -12.17 -2.68 -5.92
N PRO A 59 -12.95 -1.61 -6.10
CA PRO A 59 -12.81 -0.42 -5.25
C PRO A 59 -13.17 -0.76 -3.81
N LYS A 60 -12.22 -0.64 -2.91
CA LYS A 60 -12.47 -0.84 -1.48
C LYS A 60 -11.21 -0.50 -0.68
N LEU A 61 -11.26 -0.75 0.61
CA LEU A 61 -10.12 -0.57 1.50
C LEU A 61 -9.29 -1.85 1.54
N TYR A 62 -7.97 -1.70 1.39
CA TYR A 62 -7.01 -2.80 1.47
C TYR A 62 -6.01 -2.54 2.57
N ASN A 63 -5.68 -3.57 3.34
CA ASN A 63 -4.68 -3.48 4.40
C ASN A 63 -3.30 -3.77 3.83
N VAL A 64 -2.41 -2.79 3.88
CA VAL A 64 -1.09 -2.85 3.24
C VAL A 64 0.01 -3.18 4.23
N VAL A 65 -0.02 -2.56 5.41
CA VAL A 65 0.98 -2.79 6.45
C VAL A 65 0.27 -3.10 7.75
N ASN A 66 0.78 -4.08 8.47
CA ASN A 66 0.27 -4.41 9.78
C ASN A 66 1.45 -4.76 10.68
N SER A 67 1.85 -3.82 11.55
CA SER A 67 2.90 -4.01 12.53
C SER A 67 2.29 -4.39 13.87
N ASN A 68 3.09 -4.98 14.75
CA ASN A 68 2.56 -5.33 16.08
C ASN A 68 2.32 -4.10 16.93
N LYS A 69 3.01 -3.02 16.64
CA LYS A 69 2.89 -1.77 17.37
C LYS A 69 3.13 -0.62 16.42
N ALA A 70 2.84 0.59 16.87
CA ALA A 70 3.10 1.78 16.06
C ALA A 70 4.60 1.97 15.89
N GLU A 71 5.02 2.16 14.65
CA GLU A 71 6.42 2.32 14.28
C GLU A 71 6.52 3.29 13.12
N SER A 72 7.71 3.87 12.96
CA SER A 72 7.99 4.74 11.82
C SER A 72 8.56 3.92 10.69
N HIS A 73 8.01 4.08 9.52
CA HIS A 73 8.49 3.40 8.31
C HIS A 73 8.30 4.29 7.10
N THR A 74 8.98 3.95 6.03
CA THR A 74 8.73 4.55 4.72
C THR A 74 8.11 3.48 3.84
N LEU A 75 6.87 3.69 3.49
CA LEU A 75 6.10 2.81 2.61
C LEU A 75 6.28 3.27 1.17
N GLU A 76 6.50 2.33 0.28
CA GLU A 76 6.59 2.63 -1.13
C GLU A 76 5.68 1.69 -1.88
N ILE A 77 4.84 2.25 -2.74
CA ILE A 77 3.93 1.46 -3.55
C ILE A 77 4.31 1.69 -5.01
N ILE A 78 4.68 0.60 -5.68
CA ILE A 78 4.96 0.64 -7.11
C ILE A 78 3.72 0.17 -7.83
N VAL A 79 3.10 1.09 -8.57
CA VAL A 79 1.87 0.80 -9.31
C VAL A 79 2.23 0.27 -10.67
N ASN A 80 1.74 -0.90 -11.00
CA ASN A 80 2.07 -1.59 -12.25
C ASN A 80 0.95 -1.51 -13.29
N SER A 81 -0.18 -0.94 -12.91
CA SER A 81 -1.34 -0.87 -13.80
C SER A 81 -1.60 0.56 -14.23
N PRO A 82 -1.64 0.85 -15.54
CA PRO A 82 -1.95 2.21 -16.00
C PRO A 82 -3.34 2.64 -15.53
N GLY A 83 -3.46 3.90 -15.13
CA GLY A 83 -4.73 4.47 -14.72
C GLY A 83 -5.22 4.07 -13.35
N PHE A 84 -4.43 3.31 -12.60
CA PHE A 84 -4.81 2.91 -11.26
C PHE A 84 -4.75 4.11 -10.30
N GLU A 85 -5.75 4.22 -9.43
CA GLU A 85 -5.85 5.33 -8.49
C GLU A 85 -5.93 4.83 -7.06
N ILE A 86 -5.09 5.41 -6.19
CA ILE A 86 -5.22 5.27 -4.76
C ILE A 86 -5.91 6.53 -4.28
N TYR A 87 -7.10 6.36 -3.70
CA TYR A 87 -7.95 7.47 -3.32
C TYR A 87 -7.47 8.15 -2.04
N THR A 88 -7.07 7.38 -1.06
CA THR A 88 -6.57 7.91 0.21
C THR A 88 -5.84 6.84 0.99
N PHE A 89 -5.06 7.28 1.97
CA PHE A 89 -4.43 6.41 2.96
C PHE A 89 -5.16 6.60 4.28
N THR A 90 -5.30 5.50 5.05
CA THR A 90 -5.78 5.58 6.43
C THR A 90 -4.78 4.85 7.32
N PHE A 91 -4.73 5.26 8.58
CA PHE A 91 -3.74 4.74 9.53
C PHE A 91 -4.45 4.25 10.79
N GLY A 92 -3.97 3.15 11.32
CA GLY A 92 -4.51 2.59 12.55
C GLY A 92 -3.51 2.47 13.67
#